data_4823930096b6dda39f446cb83431759a
#
_entry.id   4823930096b6dda39f446cb83431759a
#
_cell.length_a   1.000
_cell.length_b   1.000
_cell.length_c   1.000
_cell.angle_alpha   90.00
_cell.angle_beta   90.00
_cell.angle_gamma   90.00
#
_symmetry.space_group_name_H-M   'P 1'
#
loop_
_entity.id
_entity.type
_entity.pdbx_description
1 polymer ?
#
loop_
_entity_poly.entity_id
_entity_poly.type
_entity_poly.pdbx_seq_one_letter_code
_entity_poly.pdbx_strand_id
1 'polypeptide(L)'
;WVTYMIIQILRLPSALNAVTEAIKENAAVTLSDAQAKNAARGYCLPFFSSIGEKEGRIIKALLEPMGNMNFGVGVDLQGKIITSDNPVYIELSQWPCDEYDIIIFPISAQLCLFLFGNENKKNTRKNFLFAINEKHREFIVTSLASNAIRKLYSNHELTEMEREYIKQGTKDREESEN
;
A
#
# COMPACT_ATOMS: atom_id res chain seq x y z
N TRP A 1 7.16 -7.33 -9.32
CA TRP A 1 6.73 -6.07 -8.69
C TRP A 1 5.70 -6.30 -7.59
N VAL A 2 4.66 -7.09 -7.83
CA VAL A 2 3.61 -7.36 -6.81
C VAL A 2 4.22 -7.96 -5.55
N THR A 3 5.12 -8.93 -5.65
CA THR A 3 5.85 -9.48 -4.50
C THR A 3 6.64 -8.41 -3.75
N TYR A 4 7.29 -7.49 -4.47
CA TYR A 4 8.02 -6.39 -3.85
C TYR A 4 7.09 -5.43 -3.11
N MET A 5 5.93 -5.10 -3.70
CA MET A 5 4.90 -4.28 -3.05
C MET A 5 4.41 -4.91 -1.75
N ILE A 6 4.13 -6.22 -1.76
CA ILE A 6 3.73 -6.96 -0.56
C ILE A 6 4.82 -6.91 0.51
N ILE A 7 6.08 -7.08 0.12
CA ILE A 7 7.20 -6.95 1.05
C ILE A 7 7.24 -5.55 1.67
N GLN A 8 7.00 -4.50 0.89
CA GLN A 8 6.93 -3.13 1.43
C GLN A 8 5.75 -2.97 2.41
N ILE A 9 4.56 -3.48 2.06
CA ILE A 9 3.38 -3.46 2.94
C ILE A 9 3.68 -4.16 4.27
N LEU A 10 4.22 -5.37 4.24
CA LEU A 10 4.50 -6.17 5.44
C LEU A 10 5.60 -5.56 6.34
N ARG A 11 6.42 -4.66 5.82
CA ARG A 11 7.42 -3.92 6.59
C ARG A 11 6.85 -2.74 7.37
N LEU A 12 5.62 -2.33 7.05
CA LEU A 12 5.01 -1.17 7.69
C LEU A 12 4.68 -1.44 9.16
N PRO A 13 4.89 -0.45 10.03
CA PRO A 13 4.46 -0.55 11.41
C PRO A 13 2.97 -0.87 11.56
N SER A 14 2.12 -0.34 10.69
CA SER A 14 0.68 -0.61 10.65
C SER A 14 0.38 -2.09 10.38
N ALA A 15 1.03 -2.69 9.38
CA ALA A 15 0.88 -4.11 9.10
C ALA A 15 1.38 -4.98 10.26
N LEU A 16 2.54 -4.63 10.85
CA LEU A 16 3.05 -5.33 12.03
C LEU A 16 2.09 -5.21 13.22
N ASN A 17 1.49 -4.04 13.44
CA ASN A 17 0.50 -3.84 14.48
C ASN A 17 -0.76 -4.67 14.22
N ALA A 18 -1.29 -4.69 12.99
CA ALA A 18 -2.45 -5.51 12.62
C ALA A 18 -2.20 -7.01 12.88
N VAL A 19 -1.03 -7.52 12.49
CA VAL A 19 -0.62 -8.90 12.77
C VAL A 19 -0.47 -9.13 14.28
N THR A 20 0.05 -8.15 15.03
CA THR A 20 0.18 -8.23 16.49
C THR A 20 -1.17 -8.35 17.18
N GLU A 21 -2.15 -7.52 16.80
CA GLU A 21 -3.50 -7.59 17.35
C GLU A 21 -4.20 -8.90 16.97
N ALA A 22 -4.10 -9.33 15.71
CA ALA A 22 -4.65 -10.63 15.29
C ALA A 22 -4.04 -11.82 16.06
N ILE A 23 -2.76 -11.77 16.42
CA ILE A 23 -2.11 -12.79 17.25
C ILE A 23 -2.68 -12.74 18.68
N LYS A 24 -2.88 -11.56 19.27
CA LYS A 24 -3.46 -11.43 20.60
C LYS A 24 -4.87 -12.00 20.67
N GLU A 25 -5.70 -11.66 19.69
CA GLU A 25 -7.10 -12.10 19.60
C GLU A 25 -7.25 -13.62 19.43
N ASN A 26 -6.32 -14.24 18.71
CA ASN A 26 -6.40 -15.67 18.40
C ASN A 26 -5.48 -16.56 19.27
N ALA A 27 -4.75 -15.98 20.22
CA ALA A 27 -3.88 -16.75 21.11
C ALA A 27 -4.73 -17.50 22.16
N ALA A 28 -4.40 -18.77 22.37
CA ALA A 28 -5.00 -19.61 23.41
C ALA A 28 -4.64 -19.15 24.86
N VAL A 29 -3.66 -18.25 24.97
CA VAL A 29 -3.17 -17.68 26.24
C VAL A 29 -3.03 -16.17 26.10
N THR A 30 -3.19 -15.45 27.20
CA THR A 30 -2.98 -14.01 27.21
C THR A 30 -1.49 -13.67 26.98
N LEU A 31 -1.20 -12.98 25.90
CA LEU A 31 0.14 -12.52 25.55
C LEU A 31 0.34 -11.06 25.98
N SER A 32 1.51 -10.74 26.49
CA SER A 32 1.91 -9.34 26.66
C SER A 32 2.19 -8.71 25.30
N ASP A 33 2.14 -7.36 25.22
CA ASP A 33 2.45 -6.62 23.98
C ASP A 33 3.81 -6.97 23.39
N ALA A 34 4.81 -7.14 24.22
CA ALA A 34 6.16 -7.52 23.80
C ALA A 34 6.20 -8.93 23.21
N GLN A 35 5.49 -9.89 23.81
CA GLN A 35 5.40 -11.25 23.30
C GLN A 35 4.64 -11.30 21.98
N ALA A 36 3.50 -10.63 21.88
CA ALA A 36 2.72 -10.55 20.66
C ALA A 36 3.50 -9.89 19.51
N LYS A 37 4.21 -8.77 19.77
CA LYS A 37 5.10 -8.12 18.79
C LYS A 37 6.24 -9.01 18.34
N ASN A 38 6.86 -9.75 19.24
CA ASN A 38 7.94 -10.68 18.88
C ASN A 38 7.40 -11.85 18.06
N ALA A 39 6.22 -12.37 18.40
CA ALA A 39 5.53 -13.40 17.61
C ALA A 39 5.17 -12.85 16.22
N ALA A 40 4.64 -11.64 16.12
CA ALA A 40 4.31 -11.00 14.84
C ALA A 40 5.55 -10.81 13.96
N ARG A 41 6.67 -10.36 14.55
CA ARG A 41 7.95 -10.26 13.82
C ARG A 41 8.43 -11.63 13.34
N GLY A 42 8.38 -12.64 14.19
CA GLY A 42 8.72 -14.01 13.83
C GLY A 42 7.81 -14.58 12.75
N TYR A 43 6.54 -14.18 12.75
CA TYR A 43 5.57 -14.58 11.75
C TYR A 43 5.80 -13.90 10.40
N CYS A 44 6.21 -12.63 10.40
CA CYS A 44 6.51 -11.87 9.18
C CYS A 44 7.89 -12.19 8.60
N LEU A 45 8.88 -12.59 9.43
CA LEU A 45 10.24 -12.87 8.99
C LEU A 45 10.36 -13.96 7.90
N PRO A 46 9.64 -15.08 7.95
CA PRO A 46 9.68 -16.10 6.90
C PRO A 46 9.26 -15.57 5.52
N PHE A 47 8.42 -14.52 5.47
CA PHE A 47 8.05 -13.87 4.20
C PHE A 47 9.23 -13.20 3.51
N PHE A 48 10.30 -12.89 4.24
CA PHE A 48 11.50 -12.28 3.68
C PHE A 48 12.58 -13.32 3.33
N SER A 49 12.51 -14.53 3.89
CA SER A 49 13.59 -15.50 3.79
C SER A 49 13.27 -16.74 2.95
N SER A 50 12.01 -17.11 2.75
CA SER A 50 11.65 -18.27 1.95
C SER A 50 10.26 -18.14 1.33
N ILE A 51 10.20 -18.26 0.01
CA ILE A 51 8.96 -18.49 -0.73
C ILE A 51 8.73 -20.01 -0.76
N GLY A 52 8.49 -20.62 0.42
CA GLY A 52 8.26 -22.03 0.57
C GLY A 52 6.77 -22.38 0.66
N GLU A 53 6.39 -23.58 0.24
CA GLU A 53 5.00 -24.03 0.03
C GLU A 53 4.06 -23.96 1.25
N LYS A 54 4.57 -23.92 2.48
CA LYS A 54 3.74 -23.87 3.71
C LYS A 54 3.38 -22.48 4.19
N GLU A 55 4.14 -21.48 3.78
CA GLU A 55 4.01 -20.08 4.23
C GLU A 55 3.13 -19.26 3.28
N GLY A 56 2.66 -19.86 2.20
CA GLY A 56 1.94 -19.22 1.11
C GLY A 56 0.54 -18.69 1.43
N ARG A 57 -0.04 -18.94 2.60
CA ARG A 57 -1.45 -18.58 2.84
C ARG A 57 -1.70 -17.09 2.89
N ILE A 58 -0.85 -16.30 3.58
CA ILE A 58 -1.04 -14.85 3.69
C ILE A 58 -0.58 -14.17 2.41
N ILE A 59 0.57 -14.57 1.85
CA ILE A 59 1.01 -14.07 0.54
C ILE A 59 -0.05 -14.42 -0.51
N LYS A 60 -0.60 -15.62 -0.49
CA LYS A 60 -1.67 -16.02 -1.40
C LYS A 60 -2.93 -15.19 -1.21
N ALA A 61 -3.35 -14.96 0.04
CA ALA A 61 -4.50 -14.13 0.36
C ALA A 61 -4.33 -12.66 -0.08
N LEU A 62 -3.09 -12.13 -0.06
CA LEU A 62 -2.78 -10.80 -0.57
C LEU A 62 -2.57 -10.80 -2.10
N LEU A 63 -1.97 -11.87 -2.64
CA LEU A 63 -1.66 -11.97 -4.08
C LEU A 63 -2.87 -12.29 -4.94
N GLU A 64 -3.80 -13.11 -4.46
CA GLU A 64 -4.97 -13.51 -5.25
C GLU A 64 -5.83 -12.31 -5.68
N PRO A 65 -6.22 -11.38 -4.78
CA PRO A 65 -6.92 -10.18 -5.18
C PRO A 65 -6.10 -9.33 -6.17
N MET A 66 -4.81 -9.11 -5.87
CA MET A 66 -3.91 -8.33 -6.75
C MET A 66 -3.70 -8.98 -8.12
N GLY A 67 -3.70 -10.32 -8.17
CA GLY A 67 -3.52 -11.08 -9.40
C GLY A 67 -4.61 -10.83 -10.43
N ASN A 68 -5.79 -10.44 -9.99
CA ASN A 68 -6.95 -10.16 -10.84
C ASN A 68 -7.08 -8.68 -11.23
N MET A 69 -6.31 -7.79 -10.64
CA MET A 69 -6.35 -6.36 -10.94
C MET A 69 -5.72 -6.03 -12.29
N ASN A 70 -6.22 -4.95 -12.90
CA ASN A 70 -5.58 -4.35 -14.07
C ASN A 70 -4.30 -3.64 -13.63
N PHE A 71 -3.26 -3.71 -14.43
CA PHE A 71 -1.95 -3.15 -14.14
C PHE A 71 -1.66 -1.94 -15.02
N GLY A 72 -1.36 -0.81 -14.40
CA GLY A 72 -0.99 0.42 -15.08
C GLY A 72 0.37 0.94 -14.65
N VAL A 73 1.07 1.56 -15.58
CA VAL A 73 2.27 2.36 -15.30
C VAL A 73 1.99 3.79 -15.69
N GLY A 74 1.95 4.66 -14.70
CA GLY A 74 1.89 6.10 -14.91
C GLY A 74 3.28 6.67 -15.10
N VAL A 75 3.47 7.51 -16.11
CA VAL A 75 4.72 8.21 -16.40
C VAL A 75 4.52 9.70 -16.20
N ASP A 76 5.25 10.29 -15.26
CA ASP A 76 5.33 11.74 -15.08
C ASP A 76 6.53 12.30 -15.83
N LEU A 77 6.26 12.97 -16.96
CA LEU A 77 7.30 13.59 -17.78
C LEU A 77 8.04 14.74 -17.07
N GLN A 78 7.44 15.32 -16.02
CA GLN A 78 8.07 16.37 -15.23
C GLN A 78 8.95 15.81 -14.11
N GLY A 79 8.79 14.52 -13.77
CA GLY A 79 9.55 13.87 -12.71
C GLY A 79 9.24 14.40 -11.31
N LYS A 80 7.98 14.72 -11.03
CA LYS A 80 7.52 15.35 -9.79
C LYS A 80 6.69 14.44 -8.89
N ILE A 81 6.73 13.15 -9.11
CA ILE A 81 6.02 12.22 -8.21
C ILE A 81 6.66 12.27 -6.83
N ILE A 82 5.84 12.52 -5.83
CA ILE A 82 6.21 12.49 -4.41
C ILE A 82 6.00 11.07 -3.90
N THR A 83 6.79 10.66 -2.94
CA THR A 83 6.62 9.39 -2.21
C THR A 83 6.62 9.61 -0.71
N SER A 84 6.37 8.56 0.07
CA SER A 84 6.32 8.64 1.53
C SER A 84 7.14 7.53 2.19
N ASP A 85 7.27 7.58 3.49
CA ASP A 85 7.84 6.50 4.31
C ASP A 85 6.91 5.26 4.37
N ASN A 86 5.67 5.42 3.92
CA ASN A 86 4.73 4.35 3.61
C ASN A 86 4.31 4.46 2.13
N PRO A 87 5.12 3.97 1.18
CA PRO A 87 4.96 4.28 -0.24
C PRO A 87 3.84 3.50 -0.94
N VAL A 88 3.20 2.55 -0.28
CA VAL A 88 2.11 1.76 -0.88
C VAL A 88 0.79 2.23 -0.32
N TYR A 89 0.00 2.91 -1.14
CA TYR A 89 -1.38 3.25 -0.80
C TYR A 89 -2.32 2.17 -1.32
N ILE A 90 -3.27 1.78 -0.48
CA ILE A 90 -4.29 0.77 -0.80
C ILE A 90 -5.64 1.34 -0.40
N GLU A 91 -6.55 1.40 -1.35
CA GLU A 91 -7.96 1.69 -1.11
C GLU A 91 -8.79 0.41 -1.22
N LEU A 92 -9.66 0.20 -0.25
CA LEU A 92 -10.48 -0.99 -0.13
C LEU A 92 -11.95 -0.58 -0.10
N SER A 93 -12.79 -1.17 -0.94
CA SER A 93 -14.23 -0.89 -0.96
C SER A 93 -15.00 -1.53 0.19
N GLN A 94 -14.54 -2.70 0.65
CA GLN A 94 -15.18 -3.45 1.74
C GLN A 94 -14.17 -4.31 2.52
N TRP A 95 -14.47 -4.54 3.79
CA TRP A 95 -13.71 -5.47 4.63
C TRP A 95 -14.65 -6.57 5.20
N PRO A 96 -14.29 -7.86 5.18
CA PRO A 96 -13.08 -8.46 4.60
C PRO A 96 -13.11 -8.36 3.08
N CYS A 97 -11.98 -7.98 2.53
CA CYS A 97 -11.88 -7.57 1.14
C CYS A 97 -11.43 -8.76 0.27
N ASP A 98 -12.28 -9.12 -0.68
CA ASP A 98 -11.89 -10.03 -1.77
C ASP A 98 -11.24 -9.25 -2.94
N GLU A 99 -11.38 -7.91 -2.95
CA GLU A 99 -10.94 -7.04 -4.04
C GLU A 99 -10.43 -5.71 -3.49
N TYR A 100 -9.34 -5.22 -4.07
CA TYR A 100 -8.83 -3.86 -3.86
C TYR A 100 -9.36 -2.96 -4.96
N ASP A 101 -9.77 -1.73 -4.62
CA ASP A 101 -10.24 -0.77 -5.62
C ASP A 101 -9.06 -0.16 -6.38
N ILE A 102 -8.05 0.27 -5.64
CA ILE A 102 -6.83 0.79 -6.23
C ILE A 102 -5.64 0.56 -5.30
N ILE A 103 -4.49 0.29 -5.92
CA ILE A 103 -3.19 0.30 -5.24
C ILE A 103 -2.28 1.24 -6.00
N ILE A 104 -1.62 2.14 -5.28
CA ILE A 104 -0.66 3.10 -5.83
C ILE A 104 0.69 2.84 -5.22
N PHE A 105 1.72 2.78 -6.07
CA PHE A 105 3.10 2.59 -5.64
C PHE A 105 4.07 3.41 -6.49
N PRO A 106 4.53 4.58 -6.01
CA PRO A 106 5.61 5.33 -6.64
C PRO A 106 6.90 4.53 -6.63
N ILE A 107 7.49 4.36 -7.81
CA ILE A 107 8.79 3.69 -7.99
C ILE A 107 9.92 4.73 -8.03
N SER A 108 9.64 5.86 -8.67
CA SER A 108 10.58 6.97 -8.82
C SER A 108 9.80 8.28 -8.98
N ALA A 109 10.53 9.38 -9.07
CA ALA A 109 9.92 10.68 -9.38
C ALA A 109 9.20 10.73 -10.74
N GLN A 110 9.48 9.77 -11.64
CA GLN A 110 8.90 9.71 -12.98
C GLN A 110 7.91 8.55 -13.15
N LEU A 111 7.94 7.54 -12.31
CA LEU A 111 7.19 6.31 -12.51
C LEU A 111 6.35 5.97 -11.28
N CYS A 112 5.06 5.70 -11.51
CA CYS A 112 4.16 5.20 -10.51
C CYS A 112 3.42 3.95 -11.03
N LEU A 113 3.39 2.90 -10.23
CA LEU A 113 2.57 1.72 -10.50
C LEU A 113 1.17 1.93 -9.95
N PHE A 114 0.20 1.42 -10.71
CA PHE A 114 -1.19 1.38 -10.34
C PHE A 114 -1.73 -0.04 -10.56
N LEU A 115 -2.46 -0.54 -9.60
CA LEU A 115 -3.34 -1.66 -9.81
C LEU A 115 -4.76 -1.15 -9.60
N PHE A 116 -5.64 -1.47 -10.54
CA PHE A 116 -7.05 -1.06 -10.51
C PHE A 116 -7.92 -2.29 -10.39
N GLY A 117 -8.94 -2.21 -9.56
CA GLY A 117 -9.94 -3.25 -9.44
C GLY A 117 -10.50 -3.67 -10.80
N ASN A 118 -10.78 -4.92 -10.97
CA ASN A 118 -11.37 -5.45 -12.19
C ASN A 118 -12.82 -5.83 -11.91
N GLU A 119 -13.76 -4.94 -12.24
CA GLU A 119 -15.20 -5.14 -12.03
C GLU A 119 -15.73 -6.41 -12.73
N ASN A 120 -15.01 -6.90 -13.73
CA ASN A 120 -15.37 -8.10 -14.48
C ASN A 120 -14.36 -9.23 -14.24
N LYS A 121 -14.57 -10.03 -13.19
CA LYS A 121 -13.75 -11.23 -12.86
C LYS A 121 -13.52 -12.20 -14.04
N LYS A 122 -14.27 -12.06 -15.13
CA LYS A 122 -14.16 -12.89 -16.35
C LYS A 122 -13.31 -12.24 -17.43
N ASN A 123 -12.93 -10.98 -17.29
CA ASN A 123 -12.13 -10.27 -18.29
C ASN A 123 -10.64 -10.53 -18.08
N THR A 124 -9.94 -10.73 -19.20
CA THR A 124 -8.48 -10.78 -19.20
C THR A 124 -7.91 -9.50 -18.61
N ARG A 125 -6.96 -9.65 -17.69
CA ARG A 125 -6.18 -8.56 -17.12
C ARG A 125 -5.64 -7.63 -18.20
N LYS A 126 -5.86 -6.34 -18.03
CA LYS A 126 -5.34 -5.31 -18.95
C LYS A 126 -4.08 -4.69 -18.36
N ASN A 127 -3.10 -4.49 -19.24
CA ASN A 127 -1.91 -3.71 -18.92
C ASN A 127 -1.94 -2.44 -19.78
N PHE A 128 -1.61 -1.30 -19.18
CA PHE A 128 -1.60 -0.05 -19.91
C PHE A 128 -0.51 0.90 -19.38
N LEU A 129 -0.07 1.79 -20.28
CA LEU A 129 0.86 2.86 -19.99
C LEU A 129 0.13 4.18 -20.23
N PHE A 130 0.27 5.15 -19.31
CA PHE A 130 -0.38 6.44 -19.45
C PHE A 130 0.48 7.58 -18.90
N ALA A 131 0.27 8.78 -19.43
CA ALA A 131 0.90 9.98 -18.89
C ALA A 131 0.16 10.44 -17.63
N ILE A 132 0.91 10.74 -16.59
CA ILE A 132 0.38 11.37 -15.38
C ILE A 132 0.09 12.83 -15.69
N ASN A 133 -1.16 13.23 -15.50
CA ASN A 133 -1.60 14.63 -15.55
C ASN A 133 -1.76 15.21 -14.14
N GLU A 134 -2.19 16.47 -14.04
CA GLU A 134 -2.33 17.15 -12.74
C GLU A 134 -3.31 16.45 -11.79
N LYS A 135 -4.45 15.95 -12.29
CA LYS A 135 -5.42 15.21 -11.48
C LYS A 135 -4.86 13.90 -10.93
N HIS A 136 -4.06 13.20 -11.75
CA HIS A 136 -3.39 11.99 -11.29
C HIS A 136 -2.35 12.33 -10.21
N ARG A 137 -1.63 13.45 -10.35
CA ARG A 137 -0.64 13.90 -9.37
C ARG A 137 -1.30 14.31 -8.06
N GLU A 138 -2.38 15.08 -8.12
CA GLU A 138 -3.22 15.41 -6.97
C GLU A 138 -3.62 14.15 -6.21
N PHE A 139 -4.20 13.17 -6.90
CA PHE A 139 -4.63 11.92 -6.29
C PHE A 139 -3.47 11.15 -5.65
N ILE A 140 -2.33 11.01 -6.35
CA ILE A 140 -1.14 10.36 -5.81
C ILE A 140 -0.65 11.06 -4.53
N VAL A 141 -0.51 12.38 -4.57
CA VAL A 141 0.02 13.17 -3.46
C VAL A 141 -0.91 13.11 -2.25
N THR A 142 -2.22 13.30 -2.46
CA THR A 142 -3.24 13.24 -1.40
C THR A 142 -3.27 11.85 -0.75
N SER A 143 -3.32 10.79 -1.57
CA SER A 143 -3.35 9.39 -1.09
C SER A 143 -2.08 9.03 -0.31
N LEU A 144 -0.91 9.45 -0.79
CA LEU A 144 0.34 9.17 -0.07
C LEU A 144 0.49 10.02 1.19
N ALA A 145 -0.05 11.24 1.22
CA ALA A 145 -0.06 12.07 2.41
C ALA A 145 -0.97 11.50 3.50
N SER A 146 -2.16 11.00 3.13
CA SER A 146 -3.07 10.32 4.07
C SER A 146 -2.46 9.05 4.65
N ASN A 147 -1.62 8.35 3.87
CA ASN A 147 -1.01 7.08 4.25
C ASN A 147 0.39 7.24 4.90
N ALA A 148 1.01 8.42 4.83
CA ALA A 148 2.34 8.66 5.37
C ALA A 148 2.34 8.56 6.90
N ILE A 149 3.35 7.87 7.47
CA ILE A 149 3.49 7.74 8.92
C ILE A 149 4.15 8.99 9.50
N ARG A 150 5.21 9.48 8.86
CA ARG A 150 6.02 10.61 9.36
C ARG A 150 6.51 11.56 8.28
N LYS A 151 6.81 11.06 7.07
CA LYS A 151 7.57 11.82 6.07
C LYS A 151 7.06 11.60 4.65
N LEU A 152 7.05 12.70 3.92
CA LEU A 152 6.96 12.71 2.46
C LEU A 152 8.34 13.07 1.89
N TYR A 153 8.66 12.50 0.73
CA TYR A 153 9.91 12.72 0.02
C TYR A 153 9.64 13.27 -1.37
N SER A 154 10.31 14.37 -1.69
CA SER A 154 10.27 15.02 -3.01
C SER A 154 11.68 15.26 -3.50
N ASN A 155 11.89 15.19 -4.80
CA ASN A 155 13.13 15.58 -5.46
C ASN A 155 13.13 17.04 -5.95
N HIS A 156 12.06 17.79 -5.66
CA HIS A 156 11.89 19.18 -6.04
C HIS A 156 11.29 19.98 -4.87
N GLU A 157 11.34 21.30 -4.97
CA GLU A 157 10.65 22.16 -4.04
C GLU A 157 9.13 22.07 -4.28
N LEU A 158 8.37 21.87 -3.18
CA LEU A 158 6.93 21.71 -3.25
C LEU A 158 6.25 23.00 -3.71
N THR A 159 5.41 22.90 -4.70
CA THR A 159 4.51 23.97 -5.14
C THR A 159 3.43 24.26 -4.09
N GLU A 160 2.75 25.42 -4.19
CA GLU A 160 1.62 25.72 -3.31
C GLU A 160 0.49 24.69 -3.47
N MET A 161 0.19 24.26 -4.69
CA MET A 161 -0.80 23.22 -4.95
C MET A 161 -0.45 21.88 -4.28
N GLU A 162 0.80 21.45 -4.41
CA GLU A 162 1.24 20.19 -3.75
C GLU A 162 1.15 20.30 -2.23
N ARG A 163 1.43 21.46 -1.65
CA ARG A 163 1.24 21.72 -0.22
C ARG A 163 -0.23 21.62 0.20
N GLU A 164 -1.16 22.10 -0.63
CA GLU A 164 -2.59 21.97 -0.37
C GLU A 164 -3.05 20.50 -0.47
N TYR A 165 -2.58 19.74 -1.47
CA TYR A 165 -2.87 18.30 -1.58
C TYR A 165 -2.36 17.52 -0.36
N ILE A 166 -1.17 17.85 0.13
CA ILE A 166 -0.61 17.24 1.34
C ILE A 166 -1.47 17.56 2.57
N LYS A 167 -1.91 18.83 2.73
CA LYS A 167 -2.80 19.20 3.84
C LYS A 167 -4.11 18.44 3.78
N GLN A 168 -4.71 18.31 2.59
CA GLN A 168 -5.95 17.56 2.41
C GLN A 168 -5.76 16.09 2.83
N GLY A 169 -4.73 15.41 2.31
CA GLY A 169 -4.46 14.02 2.67
C GLY A 169 -4.17 13.82 4.17
N THR A 170 -3.48 14.77 4.80
CA THR A 170 -3.25 14.72 6.26
C THR A 170 -4.55 14.87 7.05
N LYS A 171 -5.46 15.75 6.60
CA LYS A 171 -6.76 15.93 7.21
C LYS A 171 -7.63 14.67 7.08
N ASP A 172 -7.66 14.08 5.89
CA ASP A 172 -8.41 12.84 5.62
C ASP A 172 -7.96 11.71 6.56
N ARG A 173 -6.65 11.62 6.87
CA ARG A 173 -6.12 10.68 7.86
C ARG A 173 -6.66 10.96 9.26
N GLU A 174 -6.59 12.21 9.73
CA GLU A 174 -7.03 12.59 11.07
C GLU A 174 -8.54 12.34 11.26
N GLU A 175 -9.34 12.52 10.22
CA GLU A 175 -10.78 12.22 10.23
C GLU A 175 -11.06 10.71 10.24
N SER A 176 -10.17 9.87 9.67
CA SER A 176 -10.32 8.42 9.66
C SER A 176 -9.88 7.74 10.96
N GLU A 177 -9.04 8.40 11.76
CA GLU A 177 -8.53 7.88 13.06
C GLU A 177 -9.45 8.23 14.25
N ASN A 178 -10.48 9.07 14.07
CA ASN A 178 -11.47 9.46 15.06
C ASN A 178 -12.80 8.72 14.87
#